data_0e401bfae5b2ef2adf45daa4495f1407
#
_entry.id   0e401bfae5b2ef2adf45daa4495f1407
#
_cell.length_a   1.000
_cell.length_b   1.000
_cell.length_c   1.000
_cell.angle_alpha   90.00
_cell.angle_beta   90.00
_cell.angle_gamma   90.00
#
_symmetry.space_group_name_H-M   'P 1'
#
loop_
_entity.id
_entity.type
_entity.pdbx_description
1 polymer ?
#
loop_
_entity_poly.entity_id
_entity_poly.type
_entity_poly.pdbx_seq_one_letter_code
_entity_poly.pdbx_strand_id
1 'polypeptide(L)'
;VLTSFGEPLVHPRILEIIEKLRERGLMVTLGTNGLLLDDRIARELVRLGVSQVVVSIDGIQPDTYADVRGAQLAEVLENIQRLNEAKRQAGAVQPTLGVEFVAMKSNVAELDSLAELAGRLGVARAVVSNVLPYTAEMNAEKLYGYEPIAPLKSGGWPVRADAWMKWGITELPRMHWGGEPHCRFVHDYAIVIGWDGGVSPCYALSHSYHYYTIDGIEKEVRRHTFGNVHQSSLADIWMSEEYTRYRSAVRAFHFPSCPDCDLRETCDLRLENNACWGPNPSCADCLWAQDIVRCP
;
A
#
# COMPACT_ATOMS: atom_id res chain seq x y z
N VAL A 1 -11.15 3.53 0.42
CA VAL A 1 -10.36 2.43 -0.15
C VAL A 1 -10.68 1.15 0.59
N LEU A 2 -10.97 0.06 -0.14
CA LEU A 2 -11.18 -1.28 0.39
C LEU A 2 -9.94 -2.11 0.04
N THR A 3 -8.96 -2.06 0.91
CA THR A 3 -7.70 -2.81 0.82
C THR A 3 -7.09 -2.87 2.21
N SER A 4 -6.18 -3.75 2.47
CA SER A 4 -5.32 -3.82 3.67
C SER A 4 -4.49 -5.11 3.62
N PHE A 5 -4.07 -5.64 4.78
CA PHE A 5 -3.44 -6.95 4.95
C PHE A 5 -4.44 -8.10 4.70
N GLY A 6 -4.89 -8.27 3.47
CA GLY A 6 -5.83 -9.34 3.12
C GLY A 6 -6.47 -9.10 1.75
N GLU A 7 -7.35 -10.00 1.38
CA GLU A 7 -8.09 -9.94 0.11
C GLU A 7 -9.55 -9.55 0.35
N PRO A 8 -9.99 -8.35 -0.04
CA PRO A 8 -11.35 -7.91 0.21
C PRO A 8 -12.42 -8.79 -0.44
N LEU A 9 -12.12 -9.40 -1.59
CA LEU A 9 -13.08 -10.22 -2.33
C LEU A 9 -13.41 -11.57 -1.64
N VAL A 10 -12.66 -11.97 -0.60
CA VAL A 10 -13.05 -13.12 0.24
C VAL A 10 -14.18 -12.78 1.22
N HIS A 11 -14.46 -11.49 1.45
CA HIS A 11 -15.51 -11.10 2.37
C HIS A 11 -16.90 -11.43 1.76
N PRO A 12 -17.74 -12.26 2.41
CA PRO A 12 -18.97 -12.78 1.80
C PRO A 12 -20.00 -11.70 1.43
N ARG A 13 -19.91 -10.53 2.05
CA ARG A 13 -20.82 -9.39 1.83
C ARG A 13 -20.13 -8.18 1.20
N ILE A 14 -19.00 -8.37 0.51
CA ILE A 14 -18.22 -7.25 -0.04
C ILE A 14 -19.06 -6.39 -1.02
N LEU A 15 -19.84 -7.02 -1.88
CA LEU A 15 -20.68 -6.32 -2.84
C LEU A 15 -21.77 -5.47 -2.16
N GLU A 16 -22.38 -5.99 -1.09
CA GLU A 16 -23.35 -5.23 -0.26
C GLU A 16 -22.69 -4.02 0.42
N ILE A 17 -21.46 -4.18 0.92
CA ILE A 17 -20.70 -3.07 1.51
C ILE A 17 -20.43 -2.01 0.45
N ILE A 18 -19.97 -2.41 -0.73
CA ILE A 18 -19.72 -1.49 -1.85
C ILE A 18 -21.01 -0.76 -2.25
N GLU A 19 -22.13 -1.46 -2.39
CA GLU A 19 -23.42 -0.88 -2.73
C GLU A 19 -23.84 0.20 -1.72
N LYS A 20 -23.76 -0.09 -0.42
CA LYS A 20 -24.07 0.89 0.63
C LYS A 20 -23.15 2.11 0.63
N LEU A 21 -21.88 1.95 0.30
CA LEU A 21 -20.95 3.07 0.14
C LEU A 21 -21.32 3.92 -1.08
N ARG A 22 -21.64 3.26 -2.21
CA ARG A 22 -22.03 3.95 -3.45
C ARG A 22 -23.37 4.68 -3.35
N GLU A 23 -24.35 4.10 -2.64
CA GLU A 23 -25.63 4.76 -2.32
C GLU A 23 -25.44 6.07 -1.56
N ARG A 24 -24.35 6.19 -0.78
CA ARG A 24 -23.98 7.43 -0.06
C ARG A 24 -23.12 8.38 -0.89
N GLY A 25 -22.94 8.11 -2.18
CA GLY A 25 -22.14 8.95 -3.08
C GLY A 25 -20.63 8.84 -2.88
N LEU A 26 -20.15 7.87 -2.08
CA LEU A 26 -18.72 7.72 -1.82
C LEU A 26 -18.01 7.08 -3.02
N MET A 27 -16.84 7.60 -3.39
CA MET A 27 -15.95 6.91 -4.31
C MET A 27 -15.37 5.68 -3.65
N VAL A 28 -15.34 4.57 -4.40
CA VAL A 28 -14.81 3.29 -3.90
C VAL A 28 -13.63 2.85 -4.75
N THR A 29 -12.48 2.68 -4.12
CA THR A 29 -11.32 1.99 -4.68
C THR A 29 -11.20 0.63 -4.03
N LEU A 30 -11.06 -0.43 -4.82
CA LEU A 30 -10.87 -1.81 -4.38
C LEU A 30 -9.46 -2.27 -4.75
N GLY A 31 -8.64 -2.64 -3.74
CA GLY A 31 -7.37 -3.33 -3.95
C GLY A 31 -7.59 -4.84 -3.86
N THR A 32 -7.04 -5.62 -4.79
CA THR A 32 -7.25 -7.07 -4.86
C THR A 32 -6.04 -7.79 -5.46
N ASN A 33 -5.84 -9.06 -5.09
CA ASN A 33 -4.89 -9.93 -5.79
C ASN A 33 -5.41 -10.39 -7.17
N GLY A 34 -6.67 -10.13 -7.49
CA GLY A 34 -7.29 -10.43 -8.77
C GLY A 34 -7.78 -11.87 -8.96
N LEU A 35 -7.47 -12.79 -8.06
CA LEU A 35 -7.85 -14.21 -8.22
C LEU A 35 -9.38 -14.45 -8.14
N LEU A 36 -10.07 -13.70 -7.30
CA LEU A 36 -11.52 -13.80 -7.13
C LEU A 36 -12.32 -12.83 -8.01
N LEU A 37 -11.65 -12.11 -8.92
CA LEU A 37 -12.27 -11.17 -9.85
C LEU A 37 -12.90 -11.93 -11.04
N ASP A 38 -13.82 -12.84 -10.75
CA ASP A 38 -14.55 -13.61 -11.75
C ASP A 38 -15.53 -12.73 -12.54
N ASP A 39 -16.18 -13.34 -13.54
CA ASP A 39 -17.14 -12.68 -14.42
C ASP A 39 -18.36 -12.09 -13.67
N ARG A 40 -18.82 -12.73 -12.60
CA ARG A 40 -19.91 -12.24 -11.74
C ARG A 40 -19.46 -11.01 -10.96
N ILE A 41 -18.31 -11.09 -10.29
CA ILE A 41 -17.74 -9.96 -9.53
C ILE A 41 -17.44 -8.79 -10.46
N ALA A 42 -16.83 -9.03 -11.61
CA ALA A 42 -16.51 -8.01 -12.60
C ALA A 42 -17.78 -7.22 -13.03
N ARG A 43 -18.85 -7.91 -13.38
CA ARG A 43 -20.13 -7.28 -13.73
C ARG A 43 -20.75 -6.48 -12.58
N GLU A 44 -20.70 -7.00 -11.37
CA GLU A 44 -21.23 -6.31 -10.19
C GLU A 44 -20.42 -5.06 -9.85
N LEU A 45 -19.09 -5.10 -9.94
CA LEU A 45 -18.25 -3.90 -9.71
C LEU A 45 -18.55 -2.80 -10.73
N VAL A 46 -18.81 -3.17 -12.00
CA VAL A 46 -19.24 -2.23 -13.03
C VAL A 46 -20.63 -1.69 -12.73
N ARG A 47 -21.62 -2.56 -12.43
CA ARG A 47 -23.00 -2.16 -12.09
C ARG A 47 -23.05 -1.20 -10.91
N LEU A 48 -22.27 -1.48 -9.87
CA LEU A 48 -22.20 -0.66 -8.66
C LEU A 48 -21.41 0.65 -8.88
N GLY A 49 -20.77 0.82 -10.01
CA GLY A 49 -20.01 2.04 -10.32
C GLY A 49 -18.78 2.21 -9.41
N VAL A 50 -18.09 1.12 -9.08
CA VAL A 50 -16.81 1.20 -8.37
C VAL A 50 -15.87 2.14 -9.11
N SER A 51 -15.21 3.04 -8.41
CA SER A 51 -14.43 4.10 -9.07
C SER A 51 -13.13 3.56 -9.65
N GLN A 52 -12.47 2.67 -8.91
CA GLN A 52 -11.19 2.08 -9.30
C GLN A 52 -11.04 0.66 -8.75
N VAL A 53 -10.44 -0.22 -9.54
CA VAL A 53 -9.92 -1.53 -9.11
C VAL A 53 -8.42 -1.52 -9.31
N VAL A 54 -7.66 -1.77 -8.24
CA VAL A 54 -6.20 -1.88 -8.27
C VAL A 54 -5.84 -3.34 -8.08
N VAL A 55 -5.14 -3.92 -9.05
CA VAL A 55 -4.73 -5.33 -9.02
C VAL A 55 -3.23 -5.42 -8.73
N SER A 56 -2.88 -6.26 -7.77
CA SER A 56 -1.47 -6.48 -7.42
C SER A 56 -0.81 -7.45 -8.40
N ILE A 57 0.23 -6.98 -9.10
CA ILE A 57 1.00 -7.76 -10.08
C ILE A 57 2.49 -7.59 -9.78
N ASP A 58 3.09 -8.55 -9.06
CA ASP A 58 4.49 -8.47 -8.60
C ASP A 58 5.47 -9.31 -9.43
N GLY A 59 5.08 -9.68 -10.62
CA GLY A 59 5.90 -10.39 -11.61
C GLY A 59 5.20 -10.40 -12.96
N ILE A 60 5.97 -10.28 -14.03
CA ILE A 60 5.47 -10.30 -15.42
C ILE A 60 5.78 -11.64 -16.09
N GLN A 61 6.84 -12.28 -15.62
CA GLN A 61 7.12 -13.66 -15.98
C GLN A 61 6.29 -14.61 -15.10
N PRO A 62 5.72 -15.68 -15.69
CA PRO A 62 4.89 -16.62 -14.93
C PRO A 62 5.60 -17.23 -13.71
N ASP A 63 6.88 -17.58 -13.84
CA ASP A 63 7.67 -18.17 -12.75
C ASP A 63 7.90 -17.15 -11.64
N THR A 64 8.32 -15.91 -11.97
CA THR A 64 8.51 -14.83 -10.98
C THR A 64 7.20 -14.54 -10.23
N TYR A 65 6.08 -14.46 -10.95
CA TYR A 65 4.78 -14.23 -10.33
C TYR A 65 4.37 -15.37 -9.39
N ALA A 66 4.57 -16.63 -9.84
CA ALA A 66 4.27 -17.81 -9.04
C ALA A 66 5.12 -17.86 -7.76
N ASP A 67 6.41 -17.55 -7.87
CA ASP A 67 7.32 -17.53 -6.72
C ASP A 67 6.96 -16.45 -5.69
N VAL A 68 6.56 -15.27 -6.16
CA VAL A 68 6.23 -14.13 -5.28
C VAL A 68 4.80 -14.23 -4.72
N ARG A 69 3.83 -14.61 -5.55
CA ARG A 69 2.39 -14.57 -5.21
C ARG A 69 1.77 -15.92 -4.92
N GLY A 70 2.45 -17.02 -5.22
CA GLY A 70 1.93 -18.38 -5.04
C GLY A 70 0.72 -18.70 -5.94
N ALA A 71 0.58 -18.00 -7.08
CA ALA A 71 -0.57 -18.10 -7.97
C ALA A 71 -0.13 -18.01 -9.44
N GLN A 72 -1.07 -18.24 -10.36
CA GLN A 72 -0.78 -18.17 -11.79
C GLN A 72 -1.11 -16.78 -12.34
N LEU A 73 -0.13 -16.09 -12.92
CA LEU A 73 -0.33 -14.79 -13.56
C LEU A 73 -1.43 -14.82 -14.63
N ALA A 74 -1.47 -15.90 -15.43
CA ALA A 74 -2.45 -16.05 -16.50
C ALA A 74 -3.90 -15.93 -16.01
N GLU A 75 -4.22 -16.49 -14.84
CA GLU A 75 -5.56 -16.39 -14.23
C GLU A 75 -5.92 -14.94 -13.88
N VAL A 76 -4.99 -14.21 -13.29
CA VAL A 76 -5.20 -12.79 -12.95
C VAL A 76 -5.38 -11.93 -14.19
N LEU A 77 -4.58 -12.16 -15.24
CA LEU A 77 -4.71 -11.46 -16.51
C LEU A 77 -6.06 -11.73 -17.19
N GLU A 78 -6.52 -12.98 -17.15
CA GLU A 78 -7.85 -13.36 -17.66
C GLU A 78 -8.97 -12.65 -16.87
N ASN A 79 -8.86 -12.59 -15.55
CA ASN A 79 -9.82 -11.89 -14.70
C ASN A 79 -9.85 -10.37 -14.99
N ILE A 80 -8.70 -9.75 -15.24
CA ILE A 80 -8.64 -8.34 -15.68
C ILE A 80 -9.34 -8.17 -17.05
N GLN A 81 -9.15 -9.11 -17.97
CA GLN A 81 -9.83 -9.07 -19.25
C GLN A 81 -11.36 -9.19 -19.09
N ARG A 82 -11.86 -10.04 -18.16
CA ARG A 82 -13.29 -10.12 -17.81
C ARG A 82 -13.83 -8.78 -17.31
N LEU A 83 -13.07 -8.08 -16.46
CA LEU A 83 -13.47 -6.74 -16.01
C LEU A 83 -13.56 -5.75 -17.16
N ASN A 84 -12.57 -5.72 -18.04
CA ASN A 84 -12.58 -4.85 -19.22
C ASN A 84 -13.73 -5.18 -20.19
N GLU A 85 -14.05 -6.47 -20.35
CA GLU A 85 -15.19 -6.94 -21.13
C GLU A 85 -16.52 -6.49 -20.52
N ALA A 86 -16.69 -6.65 -19.21
CA ALA A 86 -17.89 -6.20 -18.50
C ALA A 86 -18.10 -4.68 -18.65
N LYS A 87 -17.03 -3.89 -18.56
CA LYS A 87 -17.06 -2.44 -18.82
C LYS A 87 -17.51 -2.12 -20.24
N ARG A 88 -16.94 -2.81 -21.23
CA ARG A 88 -17.26 -2.59 -22.64
C ARG A 88 -18.73 -2.93 -22.94
N GLN A 89 -19.23 -4.05 -22.39
CA GLN A 89 -20.64 -4.46 -22.56
C GLN A 89 -21.62 -3.47 -21.93
N ALA A 90 -21.24 -2.88 -20.78
CA ALA A 90 -22.05 -1.89 -20.09
C ALA A 90 -21.89 -0.45 -20.65
N GLY A 91 -20.98 -0.22 -21.59
CA GLY A 91 -20.61 1.14 -22.02
C GLY A 91 -20.03 2.00 -20.91
N ALA A 92 -19.43 1.38 -19.90
CA ALA A 92 -18.96 2.04 -18.69
C ALA A 92 -17.47 2.42 -18.77
N VAL A 93 -17.13 3.62 -18.28
CA VAL A 93 -15.75 4.05 -18.11
C VAL A 93 -15.14 3.50 -16.80
N GLN A 94 -15.97 3.41 -15.77
CA GLN A 94 -15.60 2.89 -14.46
C GLN A 94 -15.94 1.41 -14.32
N PRO A 95 -15.18 0.68 -13.46
CA PRO A 95 -14.02 1.14 -12.72
C PRO A 95 -12.79 1.41 -13.60
N THR A 96 -11.98 2.41 -13.26
CA THR A 96 -10.65 2.52 -13.85
C THR A 96 -9.76 1.39 -13.31
N LEU A 97 -8.85 0.88 -14.14
CA LEU A 97 -7.90 -0.15 -13.74
C LEU A 97 -6.61 0.48 -13.24
N GLY A 98 -6.17 0.06 -12.06
CA GLY A 98 -4.84 0.33 -11.52
C GLY A 98 -4.05 -0.97 -11.36
N VAL A 99 -2.73 -0.86 -11.30
CA VAL A 99 -1.86 -1.95 -10.87
C VAL A 99 -0.95 -1.49 -9.74
N GLU A 100 -0.68 -2.39 -8.82
CA GLU A 100 0.33 -2.23 -7.78
C GLU A 100 1.42 -3.28 -8.00
N PHE A 101 2.67 -2.85 -7.84
CA PHE A 101 3.85 -3.70 -7.98
C PHE A 101 4.77 -3.49 -6.78
N VAL A 102 5.02 -4.54 -6.01
CA VAL A 102 5.99 -4.53 -4.92
C VAL A 102 7.35 -4.94 -5.45
N ALA A 103 8.26 -3.97 -5.52
CA ALA A 103 9.58 -4.14 -6.10
C ALA A 103 10.55 -4.81 -5.11
N MET A 104 11.25 -5.82 -5.61
CA MET A 104 12.24 -6.63 -4.92
C MET A 104 13.43 -6.88 -5.85
N LYS A 105 14.58 -7.35 -5.32
CA LYS A 105 15.75 -7.69 -6.16
C LYS A 105 15.41 -8.73 -7.23
N SER A 106 14.56 -9.68 -6.89
CA SER A 106 14.16 -10.79 -7.76
C SER A 106 13.28 -10.36 -8.94
N ASN A 107 12.51 -9.25 -8.81
CA ASN A 107 11.54 -8.85 -9.83
C ASN A 107 11.74 -7.45 -10.44
N VAL A 108 12.61 -6.63 -9.87
CA VAL A 108 12.78 -5.23 -10.31
C VAL A 108 13.15 -5.07 -11.78
N ALA A 109 13.85 -6.06 -12.36
CA ALA A 109 14.20 -6.06 -13.78
C ALA A 109 12.99 -6.18 -14.72
N GLU A 110 11.82 -6.59 -14.19
CA GLU A 110 10.59 -6.76 -14.95
C GLU A 110 9.73 -5.48 -15.04
N LEU A 111 10.13 -4.39 -14.38
CA LEU A 111 9.34 -3.15 -14.35
C LEU A 111 9.08 -2.55 -15.74
N ASP A 112 10.05 -2.61 -16.67
CA ASP A 112 9.81 -2.15 -18.04
C ASP A 112 8.74 -2.97 -18.75
N SER A 113 8.71 -4.28 -18.53
CA SER A 113 7.68 -5.17 -19.05
C SER A 113 6.31 -4.92 -18.39
N LEU A 114 6.28 -4.48 -17.14
CA LEU A 114 5.05 -4.04 -16.48
C LEU A 114 4.43 -2.86 -17.21
N ALA A 115 5.22 -1.88 -17.64
CA ALA A 115 4.71 -0.73 -18.38
C ALA A 115 4.04 -1.14 -19.71
N GLU A 116 4.63 -2.10 -20.43
CA GLU A 116 4.05 -2.65 -21.65
C GLU A 116 2.75 -3.43 -21.38
N LEU A 117 2.76 -4.26 -20.33
CA LEU A 117 1.57 -5.00 -19.90
C LEU A 117 0.45 -4.05 -19.47
N ALA A 118 0.76 -3.04 -18.66
CA ALA A 118 -0.20 -2.03 -18.22
C ALA A 118 -0.92 -1.37 -19.42
N GLY A 119 -0.20 -1.12 -20.49
CA GLY A 119 -0.77 -0.62 -21.70
C GLY A 119 -1.74 -1.52 -22.41
N ARG A 120 -1.35 -2.75 -22.55
CA ARG A 120 -2.24 -3.75 -23.18
C ARG A 120 -3.52 -3.97 -22.38
N LEU A 121 -3.45 -3.83 -21.06
CA LEU A 121 -4.57 -4.00 -20.14
C LEU A 121 -5.44 -2.75 -19.99
N GLY A 122 -5.02 -1.60 -20.49
CA GLY A 122 -5.73 -0.32 -20.31
C GLY A 122 -5.65 0.21 -18.89
N VAL A 123 -4.51 0.00 -18.21
CA VAL A 123 -4.23 0.50 -16.86
C VAL A 123 -4.15 2.02 -16.90
N ALA A 124 -4.85 2.69 -15.99
CA ALA A 124 -4.85 4.14 -15.84
C ALA A 124 -3.88 4.65 -14.76
N ARG A 125 -3.48 3.79 -13.84
CA ARG A 125 -2.56 4.13 -12.74
C ARG A 125 -1.68 2.93 -12.39
N ALA A 126 -0.39 3.16 -12.24
CA ALA A 126 0.53 2.19 -11.68
C ALA A 126 1.16 2.74 -10.40
N VAL A 127 1.17 1.95 -9.33
CA VAL A 127 1.83 2.24 -8.07
C VAL A 127 2.95 1.21 -7.88
N VAL A 128 4.17 1.68 -7.78
CA VAL A 128 5.31 0.85 -7.40
C VAL A 128 5.63 1.13 -5.94
N SER A 129 5.73 0.08 -5.15
CA SER A 129 6.16 0.15 -3.75
C SER A 129 7.42 -0.67 -3.56
N ASN A 130 8.26 -0.33 -2.61
CA ASN A 130 9.26 -1.28 -2.13
C ASN A 130 8.62 -2.31 -1.21
N VAL A 131 9.26 -3.47 -1.11
CA VAL A 131 8.83 -4.53 -0.19
C VAL A 131 8.90 -4.04 1.27
N LEU A 132 7.85 -4.32 2.04
CA LEU A 132 7.89 -4.26 3.50
C LEU A 132 8.33 -5.64 3.99
N PRO A 133 9.54 -5.79 4.53
CA PRO A 133 10.09 -7.11 4.80
C PRO A 133 9.58 -7.70 6.10
N TYR A 134 8.66 -8.65 6.03
CA TYR A 134 8.11 -9.37 7.19
C TYR A 134 8.98 -10.55 7.63
N THR A 135 9.88 -11.03 6.77
CA THR A 135 10.78 -12.15 7.03
C THR A 135 12.22 -11.81 6.69
N ALA A 136 13.17 -12.63 7.15
CA ALA A 136 14.59 -12.45 6.83
C ALA A 136 14.86 -12.57 5.32
N GLU A 137 14.14 -13.47 4.63
CA GLU A 137 14.22 -13.65 3.19
C GLU A 137 13.74 -12.39 2.47
N MET A 138 12.60 -11.83 2.86
CA MET A 138 12.11 -10.56 2.32
C MET A 138 13.05 -9.40 2.63
N ASN A 139 13.73 -9.41 3.78
CA ASN A 139 14.74 -8.41 4.11
C ASN A 139 15.97 -8.49 3.18
N ALA A 140 16.33 -9.68 2.72
CA ALA A 140 17.39 -9.87 1.72
C ALA A 140 16.99 -9.31 0.34
N GLU A 141 15.70 -9.23 0.04
CA GLU A 141 15.13 -8.74 -1.22
C GLU A 141 14.97 -7.21 -1.29
N LYS A 142 15.26 -6.47 -0.21
CA LYS A 142 15.15 -5.00 -0.20
C LYS A 142 16.00 -4.34 -1.28
N LEU A 143 15.43 -3.34 -1.95
CA LEU A 143 16.09 -2.46 -2.93
C LEU A 143 16.50 -1.11 -2.31
N TYR A 144 16.16 -0.85 -1.08
CA TYR A 144 16.39 0.41 -0.39
C TYR A 144 17.30 0.22 0.84
N GLY A 145 17.96 1.32 1.21
CA GLY A 145 18.88 1.39 2.33
C GLY A 145 19.25 2.83 2.65
N TYR A 146 20.35 3.06 3.37
CA TYR A 146 20.91 4.42 3.52
C TYR A 146 21.53 4.91 2.22
N GLU A 147 22.10 4.01 1.45
CA GLU A 147 22.63 4.28 0.12
C GLU A 147 21.84 3.50 -0.94
N PRO A 148 21.71 4.02 -2.16
CA PRO A 148 21.08 3.28 -3.25
C PRO A 148 21.78 1.95 -3.51
N ILE A 149 21.01 0.87 -3.59
CA ILE A 149 21.53 -0.47 -3.81
C ILE A 149 21.81 -0.68 -5.30
N ALA A 150 22.92 -1.36 -5.64
CA ALA A 150 23.14 -1.82 -7.01
C ALA A 150 22.05 -2.86 -7.41
N PRO A 151 21.50 -2.80 -8.63
CA PRO A 151 21.95 -2.08 -9.83
C PRO A 151 21.49 -0.61 -9.95
N LEU A 152 20.88 -0.05 -8.94
CA LEU A 152 20.25 1.25 -8.95
C LEU A 152 21.20 2.40 -8.55
N LYS A 153 22.52 2.18 -8.65
CA LYS A 153 23.58 3.14 -8.24
C LYS A 153 23.51 4.52 -8.90
N SER A 154 22.72 4.69 -9.95
CA SER A 154 22.48 5.99 -10.58
C SER A 154 21.39 6.82 -9.88
N GLY A 155 20.85 6.34 -8.75
CA GLY A 155 19.76 6.98 -8.02
C GLY A 155 18.39 6.91 -8.72
N GLY A 156 18.29 6.22 -9.86
CA GLY A 156 17.07 6.05 -10.64
C GLY A 156 16.57 4.62 -10.65
N TRP A 157 15.25 4.49 -10.81
CA TRP A 157 14.64 3.21 -11.09
C TRP A 157 15.13 2.67 -12.43
N PRO A 158 15.29 1.34 -12.60
CA PRO A 158 15.68 0.73 -13.86
C PRO A 158 14.47 0.69 -14.81
N VAL A 159 13.88 1.85 -15.07
CA VAL A 159 12.70 2.01 -15.91
C VAL A 159 13.00 2.97 -17.05
N ARG A 160 12.56 2.63 -18.22
CA ARG A 160 12.61 3.50 -19.37
C ARG A 160 11.56 4.60 -19.22
N ALA A 161 12.01 5.83 -19.01
CA ALA A 161 11.14 6.99 -18.82
C ALA A 161 10.11 7.16 -19.94
N ASP A 162 10.48 6.83 -21.19
CA ASP A 162 9.59 6.90 -22.35
C ASP A 162 8.44 5.87 -22.29
N ALA A 163 8.68 4.71 -21.70
CA ALA A 163 7.66 3.68 -21.50
C ALA A 163 6.64 4.12 -20.45
N TRP A 164 7.11 4.66 -19.33
CA TRP A 164 6.26 5.06 -18.20
C TRP A 164 5.50 6.37 -18.40
N MET A 165 6.10 7.34 -19.10
CA MET A 165 5.43 8.63 -19.40
C MET A 165 4.20 8.49 -20.30
N LYS A 166 4.02 7.38 -20.99
CA LYS A 166 2.86 7.12 -21.87
C LYS A 166 1.59 6.70 -21.12
N TRP A 167 1.70 6.35 -19.83
CA TRP A 167 0.68 5.56 -19.14
C TRP A 167 -0.10 6.30 -18.06
N GLY A 168 -0.03 7.59 -17.94
CA GLY A 168 -0.72 8.32 -16.90
C GLY A 168 0.04 8.35 -15.58
N ILE A 169 -0.65 8.26 -14.45
CA ILE A 169 -0.05 8.46 -13.14
C ILE A 169 0.74 7.21 -12.73
N THR A 170 2.06 7.33 -12.73
CA THR A 170 2.97 6.33 -12.18
C THR A 170 3.62 6.90 -10.93
N GLU A 171 3.50 6.18 -9.84
CA GLU A 171 4.08 6.54 -8.56
C GLU A 171 5.26 5.60 -8.27
N LEU A 172 6.46 6.17 -8.15
CA LEU A 172 7.68 5.45 -7.78
C LEU A 172 8.11 5.88 -6.37
N PRO A 173 8.44 4.91 -5.47
CA PRO A 173 8.88 5.22 -4.14
C PRO A 173 10.35 5.67 -4.11
N ARG A 174 10.79 6.21 -2.99
CA ARG A 174 12.22 6.48 -2.76
C ARG A 174 12.98 5.19 -2.50
N MET A 175 14.27 5.21 -2.89
CA MET A 175 15.16 4.05 -2.77
C MET A 175 16.18 4.20 -1.63
N HIS A 176 16.14 5.29 -0.89
CA HIS A 176 17.05 5.54 0.21
C HIS A 176 16.36 6.33 1.32
N TRP A 177 16.88 6.15 2.52
CA TRP A 177 16.54 6.95 3.70
C TRP A 177 17.11 8.37 3.59
N GLY A 178 16.55 9.30 4.39
CA GLY A 178 17.12 10.66 4.56
C GLY A 178 16.38 11.73 3.77
N GLY A 179 15.22 11.43 3.21
CA GLY A 179 14.31 12.44 2.69
C GLY A 179 13.55 13.19 3.79
N GLU A 180 12.96 14.33 3.45
CA GLU A 180 12.02 15.00 4.34
C GLU A 180 10.81 14.08 4.57
N PRO A 181 10.49 13.75 5.84
CA PRO A 181 9.38 12.86 6.15
C PRO A 181 8.03 13.50 5.81
N HIS A 182 7.17 12.75 5.11
CA HIS A 182 5.85 13.20 4.74
C HIS A 182 4.83 12.05 4.86
N CYS A 183 4.00 12.10 5.90
CA CYS A 183 2.97 11.08 6.10
C CYS A 183 1.73 11.37 5.24
N ARG A 184 1.55 10.65 4.12
CA ARG A 184 0.38 10.81 3.26
C ARG A 184 -0.94 10.59 4.02
N PHE A 185 -1.01 9.61 4.92
CA PHE A 185 -2.25 9.34 5.68
C PHE A 185 -2.72 10.58 6.46
N VAL A 186 -1.81 11.26 7.15
CA VAL A 186 -2.17 12.46 7.93
C VAL A 186 -2.38 13.68 7.04
N HIS A 187 -1.58 13.85 5.99
CA HIS A 187 -1.71 14.98 5.08
C HIS A 187 -2.98 14.90 4.22
N ASP A 188 -3.39 13.70 3.83
CA ASP A 188 -4.59 13.45 3.01
C ASP A 188 -5.84 13.20 3.89
N TYR A 189 -5.74 13.43 5.22
CA TYR A 189 -6.82 13.23 6.19
C TYR A 189 -7.40 11.82 6.17
N ALA A 190 -6.56 10.82 5.90
CA ALA A 190 -6.95 9.43 5.86
C ALA A 190 -7.05 8.82 7.26
N ILE A 191 -7.88 7.80 7.37
CA ILE A 191 -8.00 6.90 8.54
C ILE A 191 -8.15 5.47 8.03
N VAL A 192 -7.86 4.52 8.90
CA VAL A 192 -8.11 3.10 8.64
C VAL A 192 -9.10 2.58 9.69
N ILE A 193 -10.22 2.04 9.21
CA ILE A 193 -11.21 1.38 10.07
C ILE A 193 -11.03 -0.12 9.89
N GLY A 194 -10.65 -0.80 10.97
CA GLY A 194 -10.46 -2.24 10.99
C GLY A 194 -11.79 -3.01 10.96
N TRP A 195 -11.71 -4.31 10.74
CA TRP A 195 -12.85 -5.24 10.72
C TRP A 195 -13.65 -5.26 12.04
N ASP A 196 -13.01 -4.90 13.14
CA ASP A 196 -13.59 -4.83 14.48
C ASP A 196 -14.09 -3.41 14.85
N GLY A 197 -14.07 -2.49 13.89
CA GLY A 197 -14.46 -1.09 14.08
C GLY A 197 -13.40 -0.19 14.70
N GLY A 198 -12.21 -0.70 15.01
CA GLY A 198 -11.10 0.09 15.55
C GLY A 198 -10.59 1.10 14.51
N VAL A 199 -10.38 2.35 14.94
CA VAL A 199 -9.93 3.47 14.09
C VAL A 199 -8.45 3.71 14.30
N SER A 200 -7.64 3.37 13.31
CA SER A 200 -6.18 3.57 13.27
C SER A 200 -5.80 4.74 12.35
N PRO A 201 -4.67 5.41 12.58
CA PRO A 201 -4.28 6.58 11.80
C PRO A 201 -3.71 6.22 10.43
N CYS A 202 -3.27 4.98 10.23
CA CYS A 202 -2.65 4.51 8.98
C CYS A 202 -2.65 2.98 8.90
N TYR A 203 -2.25 2.42 7.75
CA TYR A 203 -2.10 0.98 7.57
C TYR A 203 -1.05 0.38 8.51
N ALA A 204 0.09 1.04 8.67
CA ALA A 204 1.17 0.55 9.51
C ALA A 204 0.75 0.29 10.97
N LEU A 205 -0.25 1.00 11.48
CA LEU A 205 -0.74 0.88 12.86
C LEU A 205 -2.09 0.16 12.95
N SER A 206 -2.63 -0.34 11.84
CA SER A 206 -3.94 -1.02 11.84
C SER A 206 -3.89 -2.48 12.31
N HIS A 207 -2.72 -3.09 12.32
CA HIS A 207 -2.45 -4.45 12.77
C HIS A 207 -1.16 -4.52 13.57
N SER A 208 -1.00 -5.56 14.40
CA SER A 208 0.29 -5.90 15.01
C SER A 208 1.03 -6.87 14.10
N TYR A 209 2.32 -6.61 13.87
CA TYR A 209 3.19 -7.44 13.03
C TYR A 209 4.66 -7.18 13.36
N HIS A 210 5.53 -8.03 12.83
CA HIS A 210 6.99 -7.82 12.84
C HIS A 210 7.44 -7.47 11.43
N TYR A 211 8.45 -6.62 11.34
CA TYR A 211 9.12 -6.34 10.08
C TYR A 211 10.59 -5.98 10.33
N TYR A 212 11.40 -6.01 9.28
CA TYR A 212 12.79 -5.60 9.35
C TYR A 212 12.94 -4.13 8.97
N THR A 213 13.52 -3.35 9.86
CA THR A 213 13.79 -1.92 9.67
C THR A 213 14.77 -1.67 8.53
N ILE A 214 15.06 -0.40 8.25
CA ILE A 214 16.08 -0.05 7.24
C ILE A 214 17.44 -0.67 7.57
N ASP A 215 17.80 -0.75 8.85
CA ASP A 215 19.04 -1.38 9.34
C ASP A 215 18.99 -2.92 9.32
N GLY A 216 17.86 -3.50 8.98
CA GLY A 216 17.67 -4.95 9.03
C GLY A 216 17.48 -5.53 10.43
N ILE A 217 17.09 -4.70 11.39
CA ILE A 217 16.72 -5.13 12.75
C ILE A 217 15.24 -5.50 12.75
N GLU A 218 14.90 -6.63 13.35
CA GLU A 218 13.53 -7.04 13.54
C GLU A 218 12.84 -6.13 14.56
N LYS A 219 11.66 -5.63 14.18
CA LYS A 219 10.87 -4.70 14.98
C LYS A 219 9.43 -5.18 15.09
N GLU A 220 8.90 -5.19 16.32
CA GLU A 220 7.48 -5.39 16.57
C GLU A 220 6.73 -4.07 16.39
N VAL A 221 5.70 -4.06 15.54
CA VAL A 221 4.72 -2.98 15.48
C VAL A 221 3.46 -3.43 16.17
N ARG A 222 3.10 -2.76 17.25
CA ARG A 222 1.83 -2.98 17.95
C ARG A 222 0.75 -2.11 17.35
N ARG A 223 -0.40 -2.73 17.07
CA ARG A 223 -1.59 -2.03 16.62
C ARG A 223 -1.94 -0.87 17.56
N HIS A 224 -2.36 0.25 16.98
CA HIS A 224 -2.85 1.39 17.74
C HIS A 224 -4.17 1.92 17.17
N THR A 225 -5.15 2.17 18.05
CA THR A 225 -6.45 2.74 17.68
C THR A 225 -6.80 3.91 18.57
N PHE A 226 -7.39 4.95 18.00
CA PHE A 226 -7.86 6.14 18.73
C PHE A 226 -9.32 6.06 19.14
N GLY A 227 -9.98 4.95 18.91
CA GLY A 227 -11.37 4.68 19.25
C GLY A 227 -11.96 3.57 18.41
N ASN A 228 -13.28 3.34 18.60
CA ASN A 228 -14.02 2.31 17.90
C ASN A 228 -15.36 2.84 17.43
N VAL A 229 -15.70 2.67 16.15
CA VAL A 229 -16.96 3.18 15.55
C VAL A 229 -18.23 2.52 16.08
N HIS A 230 -18.11 1.40 16.82
CA HIS A 230 -19.22 0.78 17.52
C HIS A 230 -19.51 1.46 18.88
N GLN A 231 -18.60 2.31 19.39
CA GLN A 231 -18.69 2.96 20.68
C GLN A 231 -18.87 4.47 20.58
N SER A 232 -18.30 5.10 19.56
CA SER A 232 -18.33 6.54 19.36
C SER A 232 -18.49 6.88 17.89
N SER A 233 -19.02 8.05 17.58
CA SER A 233 -19.08 8.51 16.19
C SER A 233 -17.66 8.70 15.62
N LEU A 234 -17.51 8.51 14.31
CA LEU A 234 -16.23 8.75 13.65
C LEU A 234 -15.77 10.22 13.82
N ALA A 235 -16.72 11.16 13.87
CA ALA A 235 -16.43 12.57 14.11
C ALA A 235 -15.85 12.80 15.50
N ASP A 236 -16.41 12.18 16.54
CA ASP A 236 -15.92 12.32 17.92
C ASP A 236 -14.51 11.72 18.05
N ILE A 237 -14.29 10.54 17.45
CA ILE A 237 -12.96 9.91 17.42
C ILE A 237 -11.96 10.83 16.72
N TRP A 238 -12.32 11.34 15.53
CA TRP A 238 -11.47 12.23 14.75
C TRP A 238 -11.10 13.52 15.49
N MET A 239 -12.05 14.09 16.23
CA MET A 239 -11.91 15.35 16.98
C MET A 239 -11.38 15.13 18.40
N SER A 240 -11.15 13.89 18.85
CA SER A 240 -10.60 13.64 20.18
C SER A 240 -9.26 14.34 20.37
N GLU A 241 -8.99 14.77 21.60
CA GLU A 241 -7.75 15.50 21.93
C GLU A 241 -6.51 14.64 21.62
N GLU A 242 -6.56 13.37 22.00
CA GLU A 242 -5.47 12.42 21.78
C GLU A 242 -5.14 12.27 20.29
N TYR A 243 -6.17 12.00 19.44
CA TYR A 243 -5.95 11.81 18.02
C TYR A 243 -5.53 13.10 17.32
N THR A 244 -6.10 14.25 17.73
CA THR A 244 -5.73 15.55 17.18
C THR A 244 -4.28 15.90 17.51
N ARG A 245 -3.84 15.67 18.76
CA ARG A 245 -2.46 15.85 19.19
C ARG A 245 -1.50 14.96 18.39
N TYR A 246 -1.85 13.67 18.22
CA TYR A 246 -1.07 12.73 17.43
C TYR A 246 -0.91 13.18 15.96
N ARG A 247 -2.03 13.52 15.28
CA ARG A 247 -1.98 14.02 13.89
C ARG A 247 -1.13 15.29 13.75
N SER A 248 -1.22 16.19 14.71
CA SER A 248 -0.40 17.41 14.72
C SER A 248 1.09 17.09 14.83
N ALA A 249 1.46 16.14 15.70
CA ALA A 249 2.84 15.72 15.85
C ALA A 249 3.36 14.99 14.59
N VAL A 250 2.54 14.14 13.96
CA VAL A 250 2.90 13.47 12.70
C VAL A 250 3.05 14.49 11.57
N ARG A 251 2.19 15.48 11.48
CA ARG A 251 2.25 16.52 10.45
C ARG A 251 3.52 17.39 10.57
N ALA A 252 3.93 17.71 11.79
CA ALA A 252 5.17 18.43 12.07
C ALA A 252 6.38 17.47 12.11
N PHE A 253 6.17 16.19 11.96
CA PHE A 253 7.11 15.09 12.16
C PHE A 253 7.91 15.22 13.46
N HIS A 254 7.20 15.45 14.57
CA HIS A 254 7.79 15.65 15.88
C HIS A 254 8.12 14.33 16.56
N PHE A 255 9.12 13.64 16.01
CA PHE A 255 9.66 12.36 16.45
C PHE A 255 11.20 12.36 16.41
N PRO A 256 11.87 11.47 17.16
CA PRO A 256 13.30 11.29 17.02
C PRO A 256 13.65 10.73 15.63
N SER A 257 14.87 10.95 15.16
CA SER A 257 15.40 10.28 13.97
C SER A 257 16.12 8.99 14.42
N CYS A 258 15.38 7.90 14.62
CA CYS A 258 15.96 6.65 15.10
C CYS A 258 17.05 6.10 14.18
N PRO A 259 16.90 6.10 12.83
CA PRO A 259 17.94 5.62 11.93
C PRO A 259 19.24 6.45 11.98
N ASP A 260 19.16 7.74 12.30
CA ASP A 260 20.30 8.66 12.36
C ASP A 260 20.87 8.82 13.78
N CYS A 261 20.31 8.09 14.76
CA CYS A 261 20.70 8.19 16.16
C CYS A 261 22.00 7.43 16.44
N ASP A 262 22.97 8.08 17.09
CA ASP A 262 24.25 7.46 17.48
C ASP A 262 24.07 6.30 18.48
N LEU A 263 22.97 6.29 19.25
CA LEU A 263 22.63 5.25 20.21
C LEU A 263 21.77 4.12 19.64
N ARG A 264 21.49 4.13 18.32
CA ARG A 264 20.54 3.20 17.70
C ARG A 264 20.84 1.72 17.94
N GLU A 265 22.13 1.35 18.00
CA GLU A 265 22.55 -0.06 18.15
C GLU A 265 22.24 -0.64 19.54
N THR A 266 22.09 0.23 20.56
CA THR A 266 21.86 -0.18 21.95
C THR A 266 20.49 0.22 22.48
N CYS A 267 19.61 0.73 21.61
CA CYS A 267 18.32 1.27 22.00
C CYS A 267 17.20 0.24 21.87
N ASP A 268 16.69 -0.27 22.97
CA ASP A 268 15.58 -1.22 23.01
C ASP A 268 14.24 -0.63 22.56
N LEU A 269 14.05 0.72 22.70
CA LEU A 269 12.80 1.37 22.30
C LEU A 269 12.52 1.24 20.80
N ARG A 270 13.55 1.11 19.98
CA ARG A 270 13.40 0.93 18.53
C ARG A 270 12.96 -0.48 18.09
N LEU A 271 13.02 -1.45 19.01
CA LEU A 271 12.53 -2.81 18.75
C LEU A 271 10.99 -2.87 18.71
N GLU A 272 10.34 -1.81 19.19
CA GLU A 272 8.91 -1.61 19.18
C GLU A 272 8.56 -0.25 18.55
N ASN A 273 7.27 0.03 18.37
CA ASN A 273 6.82 1.35 17.90
C ASN A 273 6.72 2.39 19.04
N ASN A 274 7.73 2.43 19.90
CA ASN A 274 7.89 3.41 20.96
C ASN A 274 8.97 4.46 20.60
N ALA A 275 8.86 5.64 21.19
CA ALA A 275 9.84 6.71 21.03
C ALA A 275 10.46 7.08 22.37
N CYS A 276 11.73 7.52 22.37
CA CYS A 276 12.38 8.06 23.55
C CYS A 276 11.86 9.46 23.92
N TRP A 277 11.30 10.18 22.93
CA TRP A 277 10.56 11.42 23.09
C TRP A 277 9.54 11.56 21.95
N GLY A 278 8.59 12.45 22.10
CA GLY A 278 7.47 12.58 21.16
C GLY A 278 6.30 11.68 21.54
N PRO A 279 5.24 11.63 20.71
CA PRO A 279 4.09 10.78 20.99
C PRO A 279 4.36 9.32 20.66
N ASN A 280 3.64 8.43 21.34
CA ASN A 280 3.51 7.04 20.96
C ASN A 280 2.13 6.81 20.31
N PRO A 281 2.03 5.93 19.30
CA PRO A 281 3.10 5.15 18.69
C PRO A 281 4.05 6.01 17.86
N SER A 282 5.32 5.62 17.79
CA SER A 282 6.36 6.37 17.09
C SER A 282 6.28 6.20 15.58
N CYS A 283 6.53 7.30 14.84
CA CYS A 283 6.76 7.31 13.39
C CYS A 283 8.24 7.54 13.03
N ALA A 284 9.15 7.44 13.98
CA ALA A 284 10.56 7.83 13.88
C ALA A 284 11.33 7.14 12.73
N ASP A 285 11.01 5.89 12.44
CA ASP A 285 11.62 5.05 11.38
C ASP A 285 10.59 4.55 10.37
N CYS A 286 9.51 5.29 10.18
CA CYS A 286 8.38 4.91 9.35
C CYS A 286 8.74 4.94 7.85
N LEU A 287 8.72 3.79 7.19
CA LEU A 287 9.02 3.67 5.76
C LEU A 287 7.98 4.37 4.86
N TRP A 288 6.72 4.46 5.30
CA TRP A 288 5.68 5.22 4.59
C TRP A 288 5.92 6.73 4.67
N ALA A 289 6.35 7.25 5.83
CA ALA A 289 6.66 8.67 5.98
C ALA A 289 7.89 9.07 5.18
N GLN A 290 8.81 8.15 4.92
CA GLN A 290 9.97 8.34 4.05
C GLN A 290 9.66 8.10 2.57
N ASP A 291 8.43 7.77 2.23
CA ASP A 291 8.00 7.44 0.86
C ASP A 291 8.77 6.24 0.25
N ILE A 292 9.28 5.36 1.10
CA ILE A 292 9.94 4.10 0.71
C ILE A 292 8.90 3.03 0.44
N VAL A 293 7.89 2.92 1.29
CA VAL A 293 6.74 2.03 1.09
C VAL A 293 5.51 2.86 0.75
N ARG A 294 4.73 2.41 -0.23
CA ARG A 294 3.50 3.05 -0.69
C ARG A 294 2.32 2.10 -0.61
N CYS A 295 1.13 2.66 -0.53
CA CYS A 295 -0.14 1.94 -0.64
C CYS A 295 -0.97 2.53 -1.78
N PRO A 296 -1.82 1.73 -2.44
CA PRO A 296 -2.69 2.17 -3.52
C PRO A 296 -3.71 3.22 -3.10
#